data_f43c6e78b1b2456f0255847086d1db14
#
_entry.id   f43c6e78b1b2456f0255847086d1db14
#
_cell.length_a   1.000
_cell.length_b   1.000
_cell.length_c   1.000
_cell.angle_alpha   90.00
_cell.angle_beta   90.00
_cell.angle_gamma   90.00
#
_symmetry.space_group_name_H-M   'P 1'
#
loop_
_entity.id
_entity.type
_entity.pdbx_description
1 polymer ?
#
loop_
_entity_poly.entity_id
_entity_poly.type
_entity_poly.pdbx_seq_one_letter_code
_entity_poly.pdbx_strand_id
1 'polypeptide(L)'
;TGEGLDIKYKINELTPKFKLNKFSTAPVKFEKEVLQTISRKLIANLSVSEIAPFLDLIGVPDNIKENFWMMAKDNINSKDDLVEIWKLCKEGTNNPIIAPEDKQFIEVAITLIGEYPRDNDSWKTLTDKLNNLTGRSGKNLFMPLRNFLTGKSDGPDMKKLFPLMQKIQKCGLS
;
A
#
# COMPACT_ATOMS: atom_id res chain seq x y z
N THR A 1 32.38 -5.63 -9.72
CA THR A 1 31.97 -4.24 -9.96
C THR A 1 30.67 -4.29 -10.73
N GLY A 2 29.53 -4.33 -10.00
CA GLY A 2 28.21 -4.36 -10.61
C GLY A 2 27.88 -2.98 -11.17
N GLU A 3 27.85 -2.86 -12.50
CA GLU A 3 27.16 -1.75 -13.14
C GLU A 3 25.70 -1.79 -12.68
N GLY A 4 25.21 -0.67 -12.12
CA GLY A 4 23.84 -0.56 -11.67
C GLY A 4 22.87 -0.87 -12.81
N LEU A 5 21.80 -1.59 -12.53
CA LEU A 5 20.78 -1.98 -13.52
C LEU A 5 20.19 -0.70 -14.17
N ASP A 6 20.56 -0.45 -15.44
CA ASP A 6 20.01 0.65 -16.25
C ASP A 6 18.62 0.25 -16.75
N ILE A 7 17.60 0.57 -15.95
CA ILE A 7 16.21 0.20 -16.24
C ILE A 7 15.65 1.14 -17.32
N LYS A 8 15.23 0.57 -18.46
CA LYS A 8 14.52 1.25 -19.52
C LYS A 8 13.00 1.04 -19.34
N TYR A 9 12.26 2.11 -19.41
CA TYR A 9 10.81 2.09 -19.15
C TYR A 9 10.00 1.80 -20.41
N LYS A 10 10.60 1.97 -21.61
CA LYS A 10 9.92 1.72 -22.88
C LYS A 10 10.76 0.82 -23.78
N ILE A 11 10.10 -0.07 -24.50
CA ILE A 11 10.77 -1.06 -25.37
C ILE A 11 11.59 -0.38 -26.49
N ASN A 12 11.14 0.77 -26.99
CA ASN A 12 11.85 1.54 -27.99
C ASN A 12 13.20 2.11 -27.50
N GLU A 13 13.41 2.22 -26.19
CA GLU A 13 14.71 2.61 -25.61
C GLU A 13 15.72 1.46 -25.62
N LEU A 14 15.24 0.22 -25.67
CA LEU A 14 16.06 -0.99 -25.72
C LEU A 14 16.47 -1.32 -27.16
N THR A 15 15.57 -1.13 -28.14
CA THR A 15 15.76 -1.54 -29.53
C THR A 15 17.03 -1.03 -30.17
N PRO A 16 17.46 0.26 -30.05
CA PRO A 16 18.66 0.77 -30.68
C PRO A 16 19.95 0.14 -30.13
N LYS A 17 19.93 -0.35 -28.91
CA LYS A 17 21.09 -0.94 -28.22
C LYS A 17 21.13 -2.46 -28.35
N PHE A 18 20.07 -3.08 -28.87
CA PHE A 18 19.95 -4.52 -29.01
C PHE A 18 20.80 -5.02 -30.18
N LYS A 19 21.81 -5.85 -29.88
CA LYS A 19 22.70 -6.50 -30.86
C LYS A 19 22.83 -7.97 -30.50
N LEU A 20 22.32 -8.85 -31.35
CA LEU A 20 22.34 -10.31 -31.15
C LEU A 20 23.76 -10.85 -30.91
N ASN A 21 24.76 -10.31 -31.58
CA ASN A 21 26.14 -10.73 -31.46
C ASN A 21 26.82 -10.39 -30.11
N LYS A 22 26.14 -9.63 -29.26
CA LYS A 22 26.61 -9.34 -27.89
C LYS A 22 26.13 -10.33 -26.85
N PHE A 23 25.23 -11.24 -27.22
CA PHE A 23 24.70 -12.23 -26.28
C PHE A 23 25.61 -13.46 -26.27
N SER A 24 25.95 -13.91 -25.06
CA SER A 24 26.66 -15.17 -24.84
C SER A 24 25.74 -16.34 -25.11
N THR A 25 26.31 -17.43 -25.65
CA THR A 25 25.60 -18.72 -25.76
C THR A 25 25.58 -19.51 -24.44
N ALA A 26 26.22 -19.01 -23.39
CA ALA A 26 26.22 -19.63 -22.08
C ALA A 26 24.84 -19.52 -21.43
N PRO A 27 24.43 -20.54 -20.63
CA PRO A 27 23.17 -20.48 -19.88
C PRO A 27 23.14 -19.25 -18.97
N VAL A 28 22.07 -18.44 -19.07
CA VAL A 28 21.86 -17.30 -18.21
C VAL A 28 21.14 -17.74 -16.95
N LYS A 29 21.70 -17.47 -15.79
CA LYS A 29 21.01 -17.66 -14.52
C LYS A 29 19.88 -16.63 -14.39
N PHE A 30 18.65 -17.12 -14.30
CA PHE A 30 17.48 -16.30 -14.11
C PHE A 30 17.29 -16.03 -12.62
N GLU A 31 17.36 -14.77 -12.22
CA GLU A 31 17.14 -14.34 -10.84
C GLU A 31 15.78 -13.65 -10.73
N LYS A 32 14.84 -14.34 -10.06
CA LYS A 32 13.47 -13.86 -9.88
C LYS A 32 13.41 -12.52 -9.14
N GLU A 33 14.30 -12.32 -8.19
CA GLU A 33 14.43 -11.11 -7.38
C GLU A 33 14.78 -9.88 -8.21
N VAL A 34 15.61 -10.06 -9.23
CA VAL A 34 15.97 -8.99 -10.19
C VAL A 34 14.73 -8.57 -10.99
N LEU A 35 13.94 -9.53 -11.48
CA LEU A 35 12.71 -9.21 -12.19
C LEU A 35 11.68 -8.51 -11.31
N GLN A 36 11.51 -8.94 -10.07
CA GLN A 36 10.62 -8.27 -9.13
C GLN A 36 11.05 -6.82 -8.89
N THR A 37 12.36 -6.58 -8.75
CA THR A 37 12.90 -5.22 -8.60
C THR A 37 12.63 -4.36 -9.83
N ILE A 38 12.83 -4.90 -11.04
CA ILE A 38 12.54 -4.20 -12.29
C ILE A 38 11.04 -3.90 -12.40
N SER A 39 10.19 -4.91 -12.18
CA SER A 39 8.74 -4.78 -12.24
C SER A 39 8.23 -3.70 -11.29
N ARG A 40 8.68 -3.71 -10.04
CA ARG A 40 8.32 -2.69 -9.06
C ARG A 40 8.69 -1.27 -9.51
N LYS A 41 9.90 -1.08 -10.02
CA LYS A 41 10.34 0.23 -10.52
C LYS A 41 9.56 0.68 -11.75
N LEU A 42 9.24 -0.24 -12.67
CA LEU A 42 8.42 0.06 -13.84
C LEU A 42 7.01 0.48 -13.43
N ILE A 43 6.37 -0.26 -12.53
CA ILE A 43 5.03 0.05 -12.05
C ILE A 43 5.02 1.39 -11.30
N ALA A 44 5.93 1.61 -10.36
CA ALA A 44 5.99 2.84 -9.58
C ALA A 44 6.21 4.11 -10.43
N ASN A 45 6.78 3.96 -11.64
CA ASN A 45 7.03 5.06 -12.57
C ASN A 45 5.84 5.36 -13.52
N LEU A 46 4.77 4.57 -13.49
CA LEU A 46 3.57 4.84 -14.27
C LEU A 46 2.89 6.13 -13.78
N SER A 47 2.45 6.94 -14.72
CA SER A 47 1.57 8.07 -14.45
C SER A 47 0.15 7.59 -14.08
N VAL A 48 -0.64 8.48 -13.48
CA VAL A 48 -2.06 8.20 -13.19
C VAL A 48 -2.82 7.83 -14.45
N SER A 49 -2.57 8.52 -15.58
CA SER A 49 -3.23 8.24 -16.86
C SER A 49 -2.88 6.85 -17.43
N GLU A 50 -1.67 6.37 -17.24
CA GLU A 50 -1.24 5.05 -17.69
C GLU A 50 -1.84 3.91 -16.85
N ILE A 51 -2.05 4.12 -15.55
CA ILE A 51 -2.64 3.12 -14.67
C ILE A 51 -4.17 3.21 -14.58
N ALA A 52 -4.77 4.35 -14.95
CA ALA A 52 -6.21 4.58 -14.85
C ALA A 52 -7.08 3.47 -15.45
N PRO A 53 -6.81 2.91 -16.65
CA PRO A 53 -7.62 1.82 -17.17
C PRO A 53 -7.65 0.58 -16.28
N PHE A 54 -6.57 0.30 -15.56
CA PHE A 54 -6.54 -0.79 -14.61
C PHE A 54 -7.28 -0.45 -13.32
N LEU A 55 -7.18 0.78 -12.84
CA LEU A 55 -7.94 1.26 -11.68
C LEU A 55 -9.45 1.24 -11.95
N ASP A 56 -9.88 1.55 -13.20
CA ASP A 56 -11.27 1.40 -13.65
C ASP A 56 -11.73 -0.06 -13.58
N LEU A 57 -10.91 -0.97 -14.09
CA LEU A 57 -11.20 -2.40 -14.10
C LEU A 57 -11.44 -2.95 -12.69
N ILE A 58 -10.67 -2.49 -11.70
CA ILE A 58 -10.83 -2.92 -10.29
C ILE A 58 -11.87 -2.10 -9.53
N GLY A 59 -12.50 -1.11 -10.17
CA GLY A 59 -13.60 -0.32 -9.63
C GLY A 59 -13.21 0.79 -8.65
N VAL A 60 -12.03 1.39 -8.83
CA VAL A 60 -11.62 2.59 -8.07
C VAL A 60 -12.37 3.81 -8.61
N PRO A 61 -13.15 4.55 -7.78
CA PRO A 61 -13.88 5.73 -8.23
C PRO A 61 -12.96 6.84 -8.74
N ASP A 62 -13.42 7.58 -9.77
CA ASP A 62 -12.64 8.62 -10.43
C ASP A 62 -12.10 9.69 -9.47
N ASN A 63 -12.92 10.12 -8.54
CA ASN A 63 -12.59 11.17 -7.58
C ASN A 63 -11.47 10.80 -6.58
N ILE A 64 -11.10 9.53 -6.48
CA ILE A 64 -10.03 9.08 -5.57
C ILE A 64 -8.89 8.35 -6.27
N LYS A 65 -8.94 8.15 -7.59
CA LYS A 65 -7.92 7.39 -8.35
C LYS A 65 -6.51 7.92 -8.13
N GLU A 66 -6.33 9.24 -8.22
CA GLU A 66 -5.03 9.87 -8.04
C GLU A 66 -4.50 9.65 -6.62
N ASN A 67 -5.32 9.92 -5.62
CA ASN A 67 -4.94 9.71 -4.21
C ASN A 67 -4.64 8.24 -3.92
N PHE A 68 -5.45 7.32 -4.46
CA PHE A 68 -5.24 5.88 -4.33
C PHE A 68 -3.92 5.45 -4.99
N TRP A 69 -3.66 5.89 -6.22
CA TRP A 69 -2.41 5.58 -6.90
C TRP A 69 -1.19 6.12 -6.16
N MET A 70 -1.22 7.39 -5.76
CA MET A 70 -0.13 8.04 -5.03
C MET A 70 0.11 7.44 -3.63
N MET A 71 -0.88 6.79 -3.05
CA MET A 71 -0.75 6.02 -1.80
C MET A 71 -0.14 4.64 -2.04
N ALA A 72 -0.53 3.95 -3.12
CA ALA A 72 -0.22 2.55 -3.33
C ALA A 72 1.12 2.31 -4.07
N LYS A 73 1.48 3.15 -5.05
CA LYS A 73 2.54 2.90 -6.04
C LYS A 73 3.91 2.51 -5.47
N ASP A 74 4.28 3.05 -4.33
CA ASP A 74 5.59 2.79 -3.71
C ASP A 74 5.60 1.51 -2.84
N ASN A 75 4.43 0.88 -2.65
CA ASN A 75 4.23 -0.26 -1.75
C ASN A 75 3.76 -1.53 -2.49
N ILE A 76 3.85 -1.55 -3.82
CA ILE A 76 3.40 -2.66 -4.65
C ILE A 76 4.54 -3.24 -5.48
N ASN A 77 4.47 -4.54 -5.75
CA ASN A 77 5.40 -5.26 -6.63
C ASN A 77 4.71 -5.71 -7.92
N SER A 78 3.40 -5.77 -7.92
CA SER A 78 2.56 -6.20 -9.04
C SER A 78 1.23 -5.43 -9.07
N LYS A 79 0.47 -5.60 -10.16
CA LYS A 79 -0.89 -5.08 -10.25
C LYS A 79 -1.86 -5.81 -9.31
N ASP A 80 -1.57 -7.06 -8.95
CA ASP A 80 -2.40 -7.83 -8.01
C ASP A 80 -2.36 -7.20 -6.60
N ASP A 81 -1.23 -6.60 -6.22
CA ASP A 81 -1.14 -5.88 -4.95
C ASP A 81 -2.10 -4.67 -4.90
N LEU A 82 -2.36 -4.03 -6.06
CA LEU A 82 -3.37 -2.95 -6.14
C LEU A 82 -4.78 -3.48 -5.87
N VAL A 83 -5.11 -4.67 -6.37
CA VAL A 83 -6.40 -5.31 -6.10
C VAL A 83 -6.57 -5.55 -4.60
N GLU A 84 -5.53 -6.09 -3.94
CA GLU A 84 -5.53 -6.35 -2.50
C GLU A 84 -5.67 -5.05 -1.68
N ILE A 85 -4.92 -4.00 -2.03
CA ILE A 85 -5.00 -2.71 -1.34
C ILE A 85 -6.38 -2.08 -1.57
N TRP A 86 -6.94 -2.16 -2.79
CA TRP A 86 -8.28 -1.64 -3.06
C TRP A 86 -9.36 -2.39 -2.28
N LYS A 87 -9.25 -3.72 -2.24
CA LYS A 87 -10.16 -4.55 -1.42
C LYS A 87 -10.09 -4.16 0.05
N LEU A 88 -8.89 -3.94 0.59
CA LEU A 88 -8.72 -3.43 1.96
C LEU A 88 -9.41 -2.08 2.16
N CYS A 89 -9.27 -1.14 1.22
CA CYS A 89 -9.93 0.16 1.30
C CYS A 89 -11.46 0.04 1.28
N LYS A 90 -12.00 -0.83 0.43
CA LYS A 90 -13.43 -1.00 0.21
C LYS A 90 -14.13 -1.81 1.30
N GLU A 91 -13.50 -2.88 1.75
CA GLU A 91 -14.13 -3.91 2.60
C GLU A 91 -13.56 -3.96 4.04
N GLY A 92 -12.38 -3.36 4.25
CA GLY A 92 -11.60 -3.55 5.48
C GLY A 92 -10.93 -4.92 5.53
N THR A 93 -10.17 -5.19 6.59
CA THR A 93 -9.56 -6.50 6.80
C THR A 93 -10.50 -7.45 7.54
N ASN A 94 -10.54 -8.71 7.10
CA ASN A 94 -11.24 -9.78 7.82
C ASN A 94 -10.36 -10.46 8.89
N ASN A 95 -9.06 -10.15 8.89
CA ASN A 95 -8.07 -10.74 9.81
C ASN A 95 -7.32 -9.65 10.56
N PRO A 96 -7.98 -8.86 11.45
CA PRO A 96 -7.29 -7.88 12.26
C PRO A 96 -6.31 -8.57 13.22
N ILE A 97 -5.15 -7.97 13.41
CA ILE A 97 -4.18 -8.44 14.41
C ILE A 97 -4.32 -7.56 15.65
N ILE A 98 -4.76 -8.15 16.76
CA ILE A 98 -4.94 -7.46 18.04
C ILE A 98 -4.21 -8.26 19.12
N ALA A 99 -3.14 -7.69 19.67
CA ALA A 99 -2.48 -8.27 20.81
C ALA A 99 -3.35 -8.15 22.07
N PRO A 100 -3.31 -9.11 23.01
CA PRO A 100 -4.12 -9.08 24.23
C PRO A 100 -4.03 -7.75 25.00
N GLU A 101 -2.83 -7.19 25.10
CA GLU A 101 -2.53 -5.92 25.75
C GLU A 101 -3.07 -4.69 25.00
N ASP A 102 -3.46 -4.85 23.76
CA ASP A 102 -3.98 -3.76 22.92
C ASP A 102 -5.50 -3.74 22.84
N LYS A 103 -6.22 -4.73 23.38
CA LYS A 103 -7.69 -4.85 23.28
C LYS A 103 -8.40 -3.59 23.72
N GLN A 104 -8.17 -3.09 24.95
CA GLN A 104 -8.80 -1.87 25.45
C GLN A 104 -8.49 -0.64 24.60
N PHE A 105 -7.26 -0.52 24.13
CA PHE A 105 -6.85 0.55 23.23
C PHE A 105 -7.63 0.52 21.90
N ILE A 106 -7.79 -0.67 21.32
CA ILE A 106 -8.52 -0.84 20.06
C ILE A 106 -10.02 -0.58 20.26
N GLU A 107 -10.63 -0.92 21.40
CA GLU A 107 -12.02 -0.58 21.74
C GLU A 107 -12.25 0.94 21.73
N VAL A 108 -11.34 1.69 22.37
CA VAL A 108 -11.39 3.17 22.33
C VAL A 108 -11.22 3.67 20.89
N ALA A 109 -10.29 3.08 20.13
CA ALA A 109 -10.09 3.46 18.74
C ALA A 109 -11.32 3.23 17.85
N ILE A 110 -12.00 2.09 17.99
CA ILE A 110 -13.23 1.77 17.25
C ILE A 110 -14.34 2.79 17.53
N THR A 111 -14.51 3.21 18.79
CA THR A 111 -15.49 4.22 19.16
C THR A 111 -15.19 5.53 18.43
N LEU A 112 -13.96 6.02 18.50
CA LEU A 112 -13.56 7.27 17.87
C LEU A 112 -13.64 7.21 16.33
N ILE A 113 -13.26 6.09 15.72
CA ILE A 113 -13.32 5.92 14.25
C ILE A 113 -14.72 6.12 13.70
N GLY A 114 -15.76 5.77 14.47
CA GLY A 114 -17.17 5.95 14.07
C GLY A 114 -17.66 7.39 14.13
N GLU A 115 -16.98 8.29 14.84
CA GLU A 115 -17.44 9.65 15.12
C GLU A 115 -17.03 10.69 14.08
N TYR A 116 -16.02 10.38 13.22
CA TYR A 116 -15.40 11.38 12.35
C TYR A 116 -15.55 11.03 10.87
N PRO A 117 -15.76 12.08 10.01
CA PRO A 117 -15.65 11.93 8.58
C PRO A 117 -14.22 11.53 8.21
N ARG A 118 -14.06 10.80 7.10
CA ARG A 118 -12.75 10.39 6.60
C ARG A 118 -12.27 11.36 5.55
N ASP A 119 -11.53 12.35 6.00
CA ASP A 119 -10.83 13.33 5.21
C ASP A 119 -9.31 13.19 5.36
N ASN A 120 -8.56 14.09 4.74
CA ASN A 120 -7.10 14.06 4.77
C ASN A 120 -6.50 14.24 6.18
N ASP A 121 -7.22 14.86 7.11
CA ASP A 121 -6.79 15.09 8.49
C ASP A 121 -7.29 14.03 9.46
N SER A 122 -8.16 13.14 9.02
CA SER A 122 -8.84 12.15 9.88
C SER A 122 -7.86 11.22 10.62
N TRP A 123 -6.76 10.82 9.97
CA TRP A 123 -5.74 10.02 10.65
C TRP A 123 -5.06 10.78 11.79
N LYS A 124 -4.69 12.02 11.54
CA LYS A 124 -4.07 12.88 12.56
C LYS A 124 -5.03 13.13 13.71
N THR A 125 -6.26 13.50 13.41
CA THR A 125 -7.31 13.74 14.41
C THR A 125 -7.55 12.52 15.29
N LEU A 126 -7.64 11.33 14.70
CA LEU A 126 -7.79 10.07 15.42
C LEU A 126 -6.61 9.80 16.35
N THR A 127 -5.40 9.92 15.81
CA THR A 127 -4.18 9.59 16.57
C THR A 127 -3.89 10.58 17.68
N ASP A 128 -4.15 11.88 17.48
CA ASP A 128 -4.02 12.92 18.50
C ASP A 128 -5.01 12.69 19.66
N LYS A 129 -6.26 12.32 19.34
CA LYS A 129 -7.25 11.98 20.37
C LYS A 129 -6.90 10.72 21.15
N LEU A 130 -6.46 9.67 20.43
CA LEU A 130 -6.03 8.44 21.08
C LEU A 130 -4.82 8.67 21.99
N ASN A 131 -3.86 9.48 21.57
CA ASN A 131 -2.73 9.87 22.40
C ASN A 131 -3.20 10.56 23.69
N ASN A 132 -4.10 11.55 23.58
CA ASN A 132 -4.63 12.31 24.72
C ASN A 132 -5.43 11.40 25.68
N LEU A 133 -6.22 10.46 25.18
CA LEU A 133 -7.06 9.60 26.01
C LEU A 133 -6.30 8.43 26.65
N THR A 134 -5.31 7.89 25.96
CA THR A 134 -4.65 6.65 26.38
C THR A 134 -3.20 6.84 26.84
N GLY A 135 -2.61 8.03 26.59
CA GLY A 135 -1.19 8.31 26.85
C GLY A 135 -0.23 7.55 25.91
N ARG A 136 -0.75 6.74 24.96
CA ARG A 136 0.08 6.00 24.01
C ARG A 136 0.63 6.92 22.92
N SER A 137 1.88 6.69 22.50
CA SER A 137 2.56 7.45 21.47
C SER A 137 3.50 6.58 20.64
N GLY A 138 4.00 7.14 19.52
CA GLY A 138 4.98 6.48 18.65
C GLY A 138 4.54 5.07 18.25
N LYS A 139 5.46 4.11 18.30
CA LYS A 139 5.20 2.72 17.87
C LYS A 139 4.05 2.06 18.65
N ASN A 140 3.91 2.36 19.93
CA ASN A 140 2.86 1.77 20.79
C ASN A 140 1.45 2.28 20.50
N LEU A 141 1.33 3.36 19.71
CA LEU A 141 0.07 3.87 19.21
C LEU A 141 -0.17 3.42 17.77
N PHE A 142 0.84 3.61 16.90
CA PHE A 142 0.63 3.42 15.46
C PHE A 142 0.59 1.95 15.03
N MET A 143 1.40 1.07 15.65
CA MET A 143 1.44 -0.34 15.24
C MET A 143 0.16 -1.11 15.58
N PRO A 144 -0.42 -1.00 16.80
CA PRO A 144 -1.71 -1.61 17.09
C PRO A 144 -2.82 -1.14 16.15
N LEU A 145 -2.87 0.16 15.85
CA LEU A 145 -3.85 0.71 14.91
C LEU A 145 -3.68 0.13 13.50
N ARG A 146 -2.45 0.12 12.99
CA ARG A 146 -2.16 -0.48 11.67
C ARG A 146 -2.56 -1.95 11.63
N ASN A 147 -2.12 -2.73 12.60
CA ASN A 147 -2.40 -4.16 12.71
C ASN A 147 -3.91 -4.44 12.75
N PHE A 148 -4.64 -3.64 13.51
CA PHE A 148 -6.10 -3.74 13.57
C PHE A 148 -6.76 -3.37 12.24
N LEU A 149 -6.39 -2.23 11.64
CA LEU A 149 -7.03 -1.71 10.45
C LEU A 149 -6.69 -2.47 9.17
N THR A 150 -5.48 -3.03 9.09
CA THR A 150 -4.96 -3.64 7.86
C THR A 150 -4.71 -5.14 7.94
N GLY A 151 -4.59 -5.69 9.15
CA GLY A 151 -4.12 -7.06 9.36
C GLY A 151 -2.64 -7.27 9.02
N LYS A 152 -1.86 -6.17 8.87
CA LYS A 152 -0.44 -6.21 8.48
C LYS A 152 0.36 -5.20 9.29
N SER A 153 1.62 -5.53 9.56
CA SER A 153 2.56 -4.65 10.27
C SER A 153 3.28 -3.64 9.35
N ASP A 154 3.21 -3.85 8.04
CA ASP A 154 3.84 -3.05 7.00
C ASP A 154 2.84 -2.65 5.89
N GLY A 155 3.28 -1.84 4.93
CA GLY A 155 2.47 -1.40 3.81
C GLY A 155 2.38 0.13 3.69
N PRO A 156 1.39 0.66 2.94
CA PRO A 156 1.26 2.09 2.68
C PRO A 156 1.17 2.97 3.92
N ASP A 157 1.56 4.23 3.79
CA ASP A 157 1.43 5.23 4.86
C ASP A 157 -0.04 5.36 5.30
N MET A 158 -0.29 5.16 6.60
CA MET A 158 -1.64 5.24 7.17
C MET A 158 -2.29 6.62 7.02
N LYS A 159 -1.52 7.70 6.95
CA LYS A 159 -2.06 9.04 6.67
C LYS A 159 -2.74 9.10 5.32
N LYS A 160 -2.21 8.37 4.33
CA LYS A 160 -2.76 8.30 2.97
C LYS A 160 -3.81 7.21 2.82
N LEU A 161 -3.62 6.07 3.51
CA LEU A 161 -4.51 4.91 3.40
C LEU A 161 -5.84 5.13 4.15
N PHE A 162 -5.79 5.61 5.39
CA PHE A 162 -6.96 5.71 6.27
C PHE A 162 -8.11 6.56 5.68
N PRO A 163 -7.86 7.74 5.05
CA PRO A 163 -8.92 8.50 4.38
C PRO A 163 -9.63 7.75 3.24
N LEU A 164 -8.94 6.79 2.60
CA LEU A 164 -9.48 6.00 1.49
C LEU A 164 -10.26 4.75 1.95
N MET A 165 -10.18 4.38 3.22
CA MET A 165 -10.89 3.22 3.76
C MET A 165 -12.39 3.51 3.89
N GLN A 166 -13.21 2.84 3.09
CA GLN A 166 -14.68 2.99 3.10
C GLN A 166 -15.34 2.21 4.24
N LYS A 167 -14.73 1.08 4.61
CA LYS A 167 -15.25 0.21 5.67
C LYS A 167 -14.13 -0.21 6.60
N ILE A 168 -14.44 -0.29 7.89
CA ILE A 168 -13.56 -0.87 8.92
C ILE A 168 -14.34 -1.99 9.59
N GLN A 169 -13.77 -3.20 9.56
CA GLN A 169 -14.37 -4.35 10.24
C GLN A 169 -14.17 -4.17 11.76
N LYS A 170 -15.26 -4.34 12.50
CA LYS A 170 -15.25 -4.27 13.98
C LYS A 170 -15.05 -5.67 14.62
N CYS A 171 -14.58 -6.64 13.85
CA CYS A 171 -14.40 -8.03 14.28
C CYS A 171 -13.16 -8.17 15.17
N GLY A 172 -13.20 -9.10 16.13
CA GLY A 172 -12.01 -9.53 16.90
C GLY A 172 -11.97 -9.08 18.37
N LEU A 173 -13.05 -8.50 18.91
CA LEU A 173 -13.15 -8.09 20.32
C LEU A 173 -14.01 -9.03 21.19
N SER A 174 -14.53 -10.11 20.60
CA SER A 174 -15.27 -11.15 21.34
C SER A 174 -14.35 -12.22 21.89
#